data_b92c9d18cf2120e86bbf623756ce3f97
#
_entry.id   b92c9d18cf2120e86bbf623756ce3f97
#
_cell.length_a   1.000
_cell.length_b   1.000
_cell.length_c   1.000
_cell.angle_alpha   90.00
_cell.angle_beta   90.00
_cell.angle_gamma   90.00
#
_symmetry.space_group_name_H-M   'P 1'
#
loop_
_entity.id
_entity.type
_entity.pdbx_description
1 polymer ?
#
loop_
_entity_poly.entity_id
_entity_poly.type
_entity_poly.pdbx_seq_one_letter_code
_entity_poly.pdbx_strand_id
1 'polypeptide(L)'
;MNKKWWKELIAYQIYPKSFMDSNGDGIGDIQGIISKLDYLKDLGIDLIWLCPMYKSPNHDNGYDISDYKDILDEFGTMDDFNELLSEVHNRGMKLIIDLVINHTSHEHPWFIESRSSRDNPKRDWYIWREGKGDEEPNNWESIFKGSAWEFCENSEEYYLHLFAKEQPDLNWENKEVRNELYKMINWWLDKGIDGFRVDAISHIKKEEGLKDMDNPEGLKYVSSFEKHMNVEGINYHLKELKEETFSKYDIVTVGEANGVSADEADHWVAEDEGTFNMIFQFEHLNLWNYEEGQGFDVKAYKDVLTNWQNSLEGKGWNALFIENHDIPRVVSTWGNDKEYLTECAKAFGAIYFLQKGTPFIYQGQELGMTNVKYHSISEYDDVKTINTYNERIESGVSEEIALKEAWVTSRDNSRTPMQWSSSNNAGFTCGKPWIGVNENYKKINVEVEERDENSVLNFYKKLIKLKKSNEALIYGVYDLILEEDENIFAYTRTLNNNKFLIMANLTEENAKYMYEKEKLNSKDLILNNYEVCEHKNLTEFTLKPYECRVYKLS
;
A
#
# COMPACT_ATOMS: atom_id res chain seq x y z
N MET A 1 -16.63 23.76 3.61
CA MET A 1 -15.55 22.97 3.00
C MET A 1 -14.29 23.23 3.81
N ASN A 2 -13.77 22.22 4.50
CA ASN A 2 -12.53 22.35 5.29
C ASN A 2 -11.33 22.01 4.36
N LYS A 3 -10.74 23.05 3.74
CA LYS A 3 -9.57 22.88 2.88
C LYS A 3 -8.34 22.64 3.74
N LYS A 4 -7.65 21.57 3.46
CA LYS A 4 -6.36 21.18 4.06
C LYS A 4 -5.39 20.86 2.93
N TRP A 5 -4.14 21.27 3.05
CA TRP A 5 -3.13 21.06 2.02
C TRP A 5 -2.99 19.59 1.62
N TRP A 6 -3.05 18.67 2.58
CA TRP A 6 -2.91 17.23 2.34
C TRP A 6 -4.13 16.58 1.63
N LYS A 7 -5.29 17.25 1.55
CA LYS A 7 -6.45 16.79 0.75
C LYS A 7 -6.29 17.04 -0.74
N GLU A 8 -5.44 17.97 -1.12
CA GLU A 8 -5.26 18.42 -2.50
C GLU A 8 -4.05 17.77 -3.19
N LEU A 9 -3.32 16.89 -2.48
CA LEU A 9 -2.12 16.25 -2.96
C LEU A 9 -2.39 15.03 -3.82
N ILE A 10 -1.40 14.73 -4.64
CA ILE A 10 -1.20 13.43 -5.30
C ILE A 10 0.05 12.80 -4.70
N ALA A 11 -0.11 11.63 -4.12
CA ALA A 11 0.98 10.90 -3.48
C ALA A 11 1.57 9.83 -4.40
N TYR A 12 2.87 9.59 -4.25
CA TYR A 12 3.60 8.54 -4.95
C TYR A 12 4.42 7.73 -3.96
N GLN A 13 4.23 6.42 -3.95
CA GLN A 13 4.96 5.51 -3.08
C GLN A 13 6.22 5.01 -3.77
N ILE A 14 7.36 5.18 -3.11
CA ILE A 14 8.67 4.67 -3.54
C ILE A 14 9.09 3.50 -2.65
N TYR A 15 9.41 2.37 -3.28
CA TYR A 15 10.11 1.24 -2.69
C TYR A 15 11.60 1.39 -3.02
N PRO A 16 12.45 1.89 -2.08
CA PRO A 16 13.79 2.36 -2.39
C PRO A 16 14.65 1.33 -3.13
N LYS A 17 14.64 0.10 -2.63
CA LYS A 17 15.45 -1.02 -3.12
C LYS A 17 15.29 -1.29 -4.61
N SER A 18 14.14 -0.91 -5.19
CA SER A 18 13.77 -1.17 -6.59
C SER A 18 13.49 0.07 -7.42
N PHE A 19 13.73 1.28 -6.92
CA PHE A 19 13.37 2.49 -7.66
C PHE A 19 14.45 2.90 -8.67
N MET A 20 15.66 3.18 -8.21
CA MET A 20 16.81 3.53 -9.07
C MET A 20 18.12 3.32 -8.32
N ASP A 21 19.05 2.60 -8.91
CA ASP A 21 20.40 2.37 -8.44
C ASP A 21 21.35 3.39 -9.09
N SER A 22 22.01 4.19 -8.27
CA SER A 22 22.95 5.23 -8.74
C SER A 22 24.40 4.77 -8.78
N ASN A 23 24.78 3.77 -7.97
CA ASN A 23 26.15 3.33 -7.75
C ASN A 23 26.54 2.05 -8.51
N GLY A 24 25.55 1.30 -9.01
CA GLY A 24 25.74 0.10 -9.82
C GLY A 24 25.93 -1.19 -9.03
N ASP A 25 25.55 -1.22 -7.75
CA ASP A 25 25.62 -2.43 -6.92
C ASP A 25 24.41 -3.36 -7.10
N GLY A 26 23.37 -2.89 -7.78
CA GLY A 26 22.15 -3.64 -8.07
C GLY A 26 21.00 -3.35 -7.13
N ILE A 27 21.18 -2.46 -6.17
CA ILE A 27 20.21 -2.05 -5.16
C ILE A 27 19.88 -0.57 -5.38
N GLY A 28 18.59 -0.22 -5.37
CA GLY A 28 18.20 1.18 -5.47
C GLY A 28 18.61 1.96 -4.22
N ASP A 29 18.92 3.24 -4.38
CA ASP A 29 19.48 4.08 -3.32
C ASP A 29 18.91 5.51 -3.32
N ILE A 30 19.22 6.28 -2.27
CA ILE A 30 18.72 7.64 -2.08
C ILE A 30 19.19 8.57 -3.22
N GLN A 31 20.43 8.46 -3.66
CA GLN A 31 20.94 9.27 -4.77
C GLN A 31 20.24 8.92 -6.10
N GLY A 32 19.87 7.64 -6.28
CA GLY A 32 19.03 7.21 -7.38
C GLY A 32 17.64 7.86 -7.32
N ILE A 33 17.02 7.93 -6.15
CA ILE A 33 15.74 8.62 -5.96
C ILE A 33 15.88 10.11 -6.31
N ILE A 34 16.91 10.79 -5.80
CA ILE A 34 17.18 12.21 -6.10
C ILE A 34 17.27 12.42 -7.61
N SER A 35 17.94 11.53 -8.34
CA SER A 35 18.09 11.60 -9.80
C SER A 35 16.77 11.55 -10.59
N LYS A 36 15.68 11.07 -9.94
CA LYS A 36 14.35 10.88 -10.54
C LYS A 36 13.29 11.85 -10.03
N LEU A 37 13.65 12.80 -9.17
CA LEU A 37 12.68 13.76 -8.62
C LEU A 37 12.03 14.63 -9.69
N ASP A 38 12.74 14.98 -10.75
CA ASP A 38 12.16 15.74 -11.86
C ASP A 38 11.10 14.94 -12.62
N TYR A 39 11.30 13.63 -12.81
CA TYR A 39 10.28 12.74 -13.37
C TYR A 39 8.99 12.76 -12.51
N LEU A 40 9.12 12.63 -11.20
CA LEU A 40 7.97 12.68 -10.28
C LEU A 40 7.27 14.04 -10.32
N LYS A 41 8.04 15.12 -10.38
CA LYS A 41 7.47 16.47 -10.51
C LYS A 41 6.73 16.66 -11.84
N ASP A 42 7.27 16.18 -12.95
CA ASP A 42 6.66 16.25 -14.28
C ASP A 42 5.41 15.34 -14.39
N LEU A 43 5.39 14.22 -13.68
CA LEU A 43 4.19 13.39 -13.52
C LEU A 43 3.08 14.16 -12.80
N GLY A 44 3.43 15.09 -11.92
CA GLY A 44 2.50 15.93 -11.17
C GLY A 44 2.36 15.54 -9.71
N ILE A 45 3.33 14.82 -9.16
CA ILE A 45 3.37 14.36 -7.75
C ILE A 45 3.62 15.55 -6.82
N ASP A 46 2.94 15.54 -5.68
CA ASP A 46 3.07 16.54 -4.61
C ASP A 46 3.64 15.95 -3.32
N LEU A 47 3.44 14.65 -3.08
CA LEU A 47 3.86 13.95 -1.88
C LEU A 47 4.58 12.65 -2.25
N ILE A 48 5.75 12.45 -1.72
CA ILE A 48 6.47 11.17 -1.80
C ILE A 48 6.28 10.43 -0.48
N TRP A 49 5.81 9.18 -0.55
CA TRP A 49 5.90 8.22 0.54
C TRP A 49 7.09 7.30 0.27
N LEU A 50 8.09 7.37 1.13
CA LEU A 50 9.29 6.54 1.08
C LEU A 50 9.12 5.35 2.04
N CYS A 51 9.14 4.13 1.49
CA CYS A 51 9.19 2.89 2.29
C CYS A 51 10.45 2.84 3.15
N PRO A 52 10.56 1.93 4.14
CA PRO A 52 11.63 1.97 5.13
C PRO A 52 13.03 2.05 4.53
N MET A 53 13.82 2.99 5.05
CA MET A 53 15.20 3.25 4.64
C MET A 53 16.18 3.14 5.81
N TYR A 54 15.67 2.77 6.99
CA TYR A 54 16.43 2.68 8.23
C TYR A 54 17.41 1.50 8.23
N LYS A 55 18.39 1.52 9.15
CA LYS A 55 19.21 0.33 9.38
C LYS A 55 18.36 -0.88 9.69
N SER A 56 18.59 -1.93 8.93
CA SER A 56 17.86 -3.18 8.98
C SER A 56 18.74 -4.33 8.51
N PRO A 57 18.66 -5.53 9.09
CA PRO A 57 19.24 -6.72 8.51
C PRO A 57 18.48 -7.25 7.29
N ASN A 58 17.38 -6.61 6.89
CA ASN A 58 16.58 -6.92 5.69
C ASN A 58 15.91 -8.31 5.65
N HIS A 59 15.54 -8.88 6.79
CA HIS A 59 14.75 -10.13 6.82
C HIS A 59 13.34 -9.93 6.24
N ASP A 60 12.77 -8.74 6.39
CA ASP A 60 11.52 -8.31 5.73
C ASP A 60 11.73 -6.99 4.99
N ASN A 61 12.80 -6.92 4.20
CA ASN A 61 13.08 -5.83 3.27
C ASN A 61 12.94 -4.41 3.88
N GLY A 62 13.51 -4.19 5.07
CA GLY A 62 13.57 -2.91 5.75
C GLY A 62 12.52 -2.74 6.85
N TYR A 63 11.48 -3.59 6.93
CA TYR A 63 10.48 -3.52 8.00
C TYR A 63 10.96 -4.14 9.33
N ASP A 64 12.11 -4.78 9.38
CA ASP A 64 12.81 -5.24 10.56
C ASP A 64 13.91 -4.23 10.96
N ILE A 65 13.52 -3.15 11.64
CA ILE A 65 14.38 -1.99 11.92
C ILE A 65 15.30 -2.27 13.11
N SER A 66 16.63 -2.14 12.90
CA SER A 66 17.66 -2.26 13.93
C SER A 66 18.13 -0.91 14.51
N ASP A 67 18.01 0.18 13.75
CA ASP A 67 18.22 1.55 14.24
C ASP A 67 17.29 2.53 13.52
N TYR A 68 16.39 3.16 14.27
CA TYR A 68 15.42 4.13 13.73
C TYR A 68 16.03 5.48 13.32
N LYS A 69 17.27 5.78 13.72
CA LYS A 69 17.89 7.11 13.54
C LYS A 69 19.07 7.10 12.59
N ASP A 70 19.28 5.98 11.91
CA ASP A 70 20.33 5.86 10.91
C ASP A 70 19.78 5.24 9.62
N ILE A 71 20.47 5.47 8.51
CA ILE A 71 20.08 4.99 7.17
C ILE A 71 20.80 3.67 6.90
N LEU A 72 20.14 2.74 6.22
CA LEU A 72 20.75 1.51 5.73
C LEU A 72 21.90 1.84 4.79
N ASP A 73 23.08 1.25 5.03
CA ASP A 73 24.32 1.58 4.30
C ASP A 73 24.19 1.36 2.79
N GLU A 74 23.37 0.39 2.37
CA GLU A 74 23.07 0.12 0.95
C GLU A 74 22.25 1.25 0.30
N PHE A 75 21.46 2.01 1.07
CA PHE A 75 20.66 3.12 0.57
C PHE A 75 21.39 4.47 0.64
N GLY A 76 22.47 4.55 1.41
CA GLY A 76 23.27 5.77 1.58
C GLY A 76 23.46 6.14 3.04
N THR A 77 23.53 7.43 3.28
CA THR A 77 23.85 8.03 4.60
C THR A 77 22.74 8.99 5.05
N MET A 78 22.83 9.43 6.31
CA MET A 78 21.95 10.49 6.83
C MET A 78 22.13 11.82 6.06
N ASP A 79 23.33 12.07 5.51
CA ASP A 79 23.56 13.27 4.69
C ASP A 79 22.86 13.15 3.33
N ASP A 80 22.84 11.96 2.72
CA ASP A 80 22.06 11.70 1.51
C ASP A 80 20.55 11.86 1.76
N PHE A 81 20.06 11.42 2.92
CA PHE A 81 18.66 11.66 3.30
C PHE A 81 18.35 13.14 3.49
N ASN A 82 19.23 13.90 4.14
CA ASN A 82 19.05 15.34 4.31
C ASN A 82 19.05 16.06 2.94
N GLU A 83 19.88 15.61 2.00
CA GLU A 83 19.87 16.09 0.61
C GLU A 83 18.55 15.76 -0.07
N LEU A 84 18.07 14.50 0.00
CA LEU A 84 16.76 14.09 -0.54
C LEU A 84 15.63 14.99 -0.03
N LEU A 85 15.54 15.19 1.28
CA LEU A 85 14.52 16.04 1.89
C LEU A 85 14.58 17.48 1.35
N SER A 86 15.78 18.04 1.25
CA SER A 86 16.00 19.38 0.69
C SER A 86 15.60 19.45 -0.78
N GLU A 87 15.98 18.46 -1.59
CA GLU A 87 15.68 18.43 -3.02
C GLU A 87 14.20 18.20 -3.33
N VAL A 88 13.50 17.43 -2.49
CA VAL A 88 12.03 17.29 -2.54
C VAL A 88 11.36 18.63 -2.25
N HIS A 89 11.76 19.31 -1.17
CA HIS A 89 11.22 20.60 -0.78
C HIS A 89 11.54 21.71 -1.81
N ASN A 90 12.73 21.72 -2.37
CA ASN A 90 13.14 22.68 -3.43
C ASN A 90 12.23 22.59 -4.67
N ARG A 91 11.66 21.42 -4.96
CA ARG A 91 10.69 21.20 -6.04
C ARG A 91 9.25 21.50 -5.63
N GLY A 92 9.02 21.94 -4.39
CA GLY A 92 7.69 22.18 -3.83
C GLY A 92 6.88 20.89 -3.64
N MET A 93 7.56 19.78 -3.45
CA MET A 93 6.98 18.49 -3.05
C MET A 93 7.14 18.28 -1.54
N LYS A 94 6.49 17.26 -1.01
CA LYS A 94 6.48 16.84 0.38
C LYS A 94 7.05 15.42 0.51
N LEU A 95 7.62 15.10 1.68
CA LEU A 95 8.18 13.78 1.96
C LEU A 95 7.62 13.21 3.27
N ILE A 96 6.94 12.07 3.18
CA ILE A 96 6.63 11.23 4.34
C ILE A 96 7.44 9.93 4.28
N ILE A 97 7.75 9.40 5.45
CA ILE A 97 8.51 8.16 5.60
C ILE A 97 7.67 7.12 6.33
N ASP A 98 8.04 5.86 6.19
CA ASP A 98 7.39 4.77 6.91
C ASP A 98 7.75 4.82 8.41
N LEU A 99 6.78 4.56 9.27
CA LEU A 99 6.95 4.48 10.72
C LEU A 99 6.52 3.09 11.19
N VAL A 100 7.49 2.24 11.46
CA VAL A 100 7.29 0.87 11.91
C VAL A 100 7.42 0.82 13.42
N ILE A 101 6.31 0.70 14.14
CA ILE A 101 6.27 0.78 15.61
C ILE A 101 5.49 -0.36 16.29
N ASN A 102 5.02 -1.35 15.52
CA ASN A 102 4.48 -2.57 16.10
C ASN A 102 5.58 -3.50 16.62
N HIS A 103 6.72 -3.54 15.94
CA HIS A 103 7.85 -4.44 16.20
C HIS A 103 9.17 -3.75 15.89
N THR A 104 10.28 -4.39 16.23
CA THR A 104 11.63 -4.01 15.80
C THR A 104 12.34 -5.20 15.18
N SER A 105 13.54 -5.01 14.63
CA SER A 105 14.43 -6.13 14.36
C SER A 105 14.84 -6.85 15.65
N HIS A 106 15.08 -8.14 15.56
CA HIS A 106 15.72 -8.90 16.64
C HIS A 106 17.18 -8.48 16.89
N GLU A 107 17.77 -7.68 15.98
CA GLU A 107 19.08 -7.04 16.13
C GLU A 107 19.00 -5.63 16.75
N HIS A 108 17.79 -5.11 17.00
CA HIS A 108 17.63 -3.82 17.67
C HIS A 108 18.22 -3.88 19.09
N PRO A 109 18.99 -2.87 19.55
CA PRO A 109 19.60 -2.84 20.89
C PRO A 109 18.60 -3.12 22.02
N TRP A 110 17.36 -2.66 21.88
CA TRP A 110 16.32 -2.91 22.88
C TRP A 110 15.98 -4.40 23.00
N PHE A 111 15.90 -5.13 21.89
CA PHE A 111 15.61 -6.56 21.92
C PHE A 111 16.83 -7.37 22.39
N ILE A 112 18.04 -6.98 21.96
CA ILE A 112 19.29 -7.62 22.43
C ILE A 112 19.38 -7.55 23.95
N GLU A 113 19.08 -6.40 24.56
CA GLU A 113 19.02 -6.26 26.01
C GLU A 113 17.85 -7.09 26.60
N SER A 114 16.64 -6.98 26.05
CA SER A 114 15.45 -7.67 26.53
C SER A 114 15.64 -9.21 26.60
N ARG A 115 16.23 -9.80 25.57
CA ARG A 115 16.47 -11.27 25.52
C ARG A 115 17.65 -11.77 26.35
N SER A 116 18.48 -10.86 26.89
CA SER A 116 19.71 -11.24 27.59
C SER A 116 19.45 -11.89 28.95
N SER A 117 18.38 -11.53 29.65
CA SER A 117 17.99 -12.04 30.96
C SER A 117 16.53 -11.71 31.27
N ARG A 118 15.86 -12.58 32.04
CA ARG A 118 14.51 -12.31 32.59
C ARG A 118 14.47 -11.09 33.50
N ASP A 119 15.59 -10.75 34.14
CA ASP A 119 15.71 -9.61 35.07
C ASP A 119 16.20 -8.32 34.38
N ASN A 120 16.40 -8.33 33.05
CA ASN A 120 16.84 -7.13 32.34
C ASN A 120 15.78 -6.03 32.42
N PRO A 121 16.13 -4.76 32.69
CA PRO A 121 15.16 -3.65 32.74
C PRO A 121 14.31 -3.48 31.50
N LYS A 122 14.79 -3.92 30.31
CA LYS A 122 14.03 -3.90 29.07
C LYS A 122 13.27 -5.20 28.79
N ARG A 123 13.22 -6.14 29.74
CA ARG A 123 12.52 -7.41 29.52
C ARG A 123 11.09 -7.17 29.05
N ASP A 124 10.35 -6.32 29.72
CA ASP A 124 8.96 -5.99 29.46
C ASP A 124 8.75 -4.98 28.31
N TRP A 125 9.82 -4.67 27.55
CA TRP A 125 9.69 -3.87 26.33
C TRP A 125 9.14 -4.67 25.15
N TYR A 126 9.22 -6.00 25.24
CA TYR A 126 8.68 -6.97 24.28
C TYR A 126 7.75 -7.93 25.00
N ILE A 127 6.97 -8.70 24.22
CA ILE A 127 5.97 -9.60 24.78
C ILE A 127 6.56 -10.98 24.93
N TRP A 128 6.79 -11.39 26.20
CA TRP A 128 7.36 -12.68 26.58
C TRP A 128 6.37 -13.55 27.31
N ARG A 129 6.39 -14.88 27.10
CA ARG A 129 5.58 -15.85 27.83
C ARG A 129 6.34 -17.15 28.02
N GLU A 130 6.04 -17.83 29.12
CA GLU A 130 6.46 -19.21 29.32
C GLU A 130 5.67 -20.14 28.40
N GLY A 131 6.32 -21.20 27.89
CA GLY A 131 5.67 -22.23 27.10
C GLY A 131 4.75 -23.12 27.94
N LYS A 132 3.93 -23.92 27.29
CA LYS A 132 3.10 -24.98 27.90
C LYS A 132 3.88 -26.31 27.89
N GLY A 133 4.86 -26.46 28.77
CA GLY A 133 5.83 -27.55 28.69
C GLY A 133 6.82 -27.30 27.55
N ASP A 134 6.89 -28.23 26.60
CA ASP A 134 7.73 -28.10 25.40
C ASP A 134 7.00 -27.42 24.22
N GLU A 135 5.76 -26.94 24.45
CA GLU A 135 4.94 -26.29 23.44
C GLU A 135 4.93 -24.76 23.60
N GLU A 136 4.55 -24.06 22.54
CA GLU A 136 4.39 -22.62 22.49
C GLU A 136 3.31 -22.13 23.49
N PRO A 137 3.33 -20.83 23.88
CA PRO A 137 2.35 -20.25 24.83
C PRO A 137 0.90 -20.35 24.36
N ASN A 138 0.66 -20.28 23.06
CA ASN A 138 -0.65 -20.47 22.44
C ASN A 138 -0.50 -20.95 20.98
N ASN A 139 -1.64 -21.18 20.31
CA ASN A 139 -1.70 -21.70 18.95
C ASN A 139 -1.78 -20.63 17.87
N TRP A 140 -1.29 -19.42 18.11
CA TRP A 140 -1.37 -18.33 17.13
C TRP A 140 -0.47 -18.57 15.93
N GLU A 141 -1.04 -18.36 14.73
CA GLU A 141 -0.30 -18.33 13.47
C GLU A 141 0.31 -16.95 13.23
N SER A 142 1.57 -16.90 12.79
CA SER A 142 2.20 -15.69 12.25
C SER A 142 1.52 -15.27 10.94
N ILE A 143 1.45 -13.96 10.68
CA ILE A 143 0.99 -13.40 9.39
C ILE A 143 1.84 -13.91 8.22
N PHE A 144 3.08 -14.29 8.48
CA PHE A 144 4.01 -14.88 7.50
C PHE A 144 4.12 -16.40 7.60
N LYS A 145 3.09 -17.05 8.18
CA LYS A 145 3.00 -18.49 8.38
C LYS A 145 3.89 -19.05 9.50
N GLY A 146 3.51 -20.23 9.99
CA GLY A 146 4.15 -20.85 11.13
C GLY A 146 3.70 -20.27 12.48
N SER A 147 4.46 -20.56 13.55
CA SER A 147 4.17 -20.06 14.90
C SER A 147 4.32 -18.55 14.99
N ALA A 148 3.48 -17.87 15.78
CA ALA A 148 3.68 -16.50 16.20
C ALA A 148 4.63 -16.36 17.41
N TRP A 149 5.24 -17.45 17.86
CA TRP A 149 6.12 -17.51 19.01
C TRP A 149 7.45 -18.16 18.68
N GLU A 150 8.55 -17.54 19.09
CA GLU A 150 9.90 -18.10 18.93
C GLU A 150 10.57 -18.28 20.29
N PHE A 151 11.18 -19.46 20.49
CA PHE A 151 11.85 -19.82 21.74
C PHE A 151 13.21 -19.13 21.87
N CYS A 152 13.45 -18.54 23.01
CA CYS A 152 14.74 -17.92 23.36
C CYS A 152 15.48 -18.75 24.37
N GLU A 153 16.56 -19.43 23.94
CA GLU A 153 17.39 -20.30 24.81
C GLU A 153 17.96 -19.58 26.03
N ASN A 154 18.33 -18.28 25.90
CA ASN A 154 18.95 -17.52 26.98
C ASN A 154 18.01 -17.27 28.16
N SER A 155 16.73 -17.19 27.94
CA SER A 155 15.72 -16.91 28.97
C SER A 155 14.77 -18.05 29.22
N GLU A 156 14.81 -19.12 28.39
CA GLU A 156 13.89 -20.26 28.44
C GLU A 156 12.41 -19.83 28.38
N GLU A 157 12.12 -18.78 27.59
CA GLU A 157 10.79 -18.25 27.33
C GLU A 157 10.62 -17.97 25.84
N TYR A 158 9.37 -17.79 25.40
CA TYR A 158 9.02 -17.43 24.04
C TYR A 158 8.73 -15.93 23.94
N TYR A 159 9.14 -15.32 22.82
CA TYR A 159 8.69 -13.97 22.47
C TYR A 159 7.68 -14.01 21.34
N LEU A 160 6.74 -13.05 21.35
CA LEU A 160 5.74 -12.89 20.31
C LEU A 160 6.34 -12.19 19.08
N HIS A 161 5.99 -12.69 17.91
CA HIS A 161 6.23 -12.04 16.63
C HIS A 161 5.04 -12.29 15.69
N LEU A 162 4.25 -11.28 15.42
CA LEU A 162 3.11 -11.42 14.51
C LEU A 162 3.55 -11.56 13.04
N PHE A 163 4.74 -11.08 12.70
CA PHE A 163 5.37 -11.17 11.38
C PHE A 163 6.51 -12.19 11.40
N ALA A 164 7.66 -11.91 10.80
CA ALA A 164 8.79 -12.82 10.85
C ALA A 164 9.34 -12.97 12.28
N LYS A 165 9.96 -14.12 12.58
CA LYS A 165 10.60 -14.35 13.90
C LYS A 165 11.73 -13.35 14.20
N GLU A 166 12.26 -12.72 13.17
CA GLU A 166 13.22 -11.62 13.26
C GLU A 166 12.58 -10.25 13.58
N GLN A 167 11.24 -10.22 13.75
CA GLN A 167 10.46 -9.00 14.03
C GLN A 167 9.70 -9.13 15.37
N PRO A 168 10.40 -9.14 16.54
CA PRO A 168 9.74 -9.25 17.84
C PRO A 168 8.81 -8.07 18.11
N ASP A 169 7.60 -8.36 18.58
CA ASP A 169 6.56 -7.38 18.85
C ASP A 169 6.84 -6.56 20.11
N LEU A 170 6.74 -5.25 19.99
CA LEU A 170 6.87 -4.30 21.10
C LEU A 170 5.67 -4.40 22.05
N ASN A 171 5.93 -4.27 23.34
CA ASN A 171 4.90 -4.21 24.37
C ASN A 171 4.36 -2.78 24.51
N TRP A 172 3.30 -2.45 23.79
CA TRP A 172 2.65 -1.13 23.85
C TRP A 172 1.96 -0.82 25.19
N GLU A 173 1.74 -1.80 26.06
CA GLU A 173 1.29 -1.55 27.42
C GLU A 173 2.40 -0.91 28.29
N ASN A 174 3.67 -1.10 27.91
CA ASN A 174 4.81 -0.49 28.59
C ASN A 174 4.98 0.98 28.22
N LYS A 175 4.84 1.86 29.20
CA LYS A 175 4.95 3.31 28.99
C LYS A 175 6.35 3.77 28.59
N GLU A 176 7.39 3.07 29.00
CA GLU A 176 8.77 3.42 28.64
C GLU A 176 9.00 3.20 27.14
N VAL A 177 8.47 2.11 26.59
CA VAL A 177 8.49 1.83 25.14
C VAL A 177 7.83 2.97 24.38
N ARG A 178 6.60 3.32 24.76
CA ARG A 178 5.87 4.41 24.10
C ARG A 178 6.64 5.73 24.15
N ASN A 179 7.22 6.08 25.32
CA ASN A 179 8.00 7.29 25.46
C ASN A 179 9.24 7.35 24.56
N GLU A 180 9.94 6.21 24.37
CA GLU A 180 11.10 6.16 23.47
C GLU A 180 10.67 6.25 22.00
N LEU A 181 9.55 5.61 21.62
CA LEU A 181 8.96 5.77 20.30
C LEU A 181 8.57 7.23 20.02
N TYR A 182 7.92 7.91 20.97
CA TYR A 182 7.54 9.33 20.80
C TYR A 182 8.76 10.26 20.65
N LYS A 183 9.87 10.00 21.37
CA LYS A 183 11.12 10.75 21.20
C LYS A 183 11.70 10.53 19.79
N MET A 184 11.64 9.31 19.28
CA MET A 184 12.14 8.98 17.94
C MET A 184 11.27 9.66 16.86
N ILE A 185 9.95 9.59 16.98
CA ILE A 185 8.99 10.22 16.07
C ILE A 185 9.22 11.73 16.01
N ASN A 186 9.27 12.40 17.17
CA ASN A 186 9.50 13.84 17.22
C ASN A 186 10.89 14.22 16.65
N TRP A 187 11.91 13.38 16.82
CA TRP A 187 13.22 13.62 16.22
C TRP A 187 13.19 13.66 14.69
N TRP A 188 12.40 12.79 14.03
CA TRP A 188 12.21 12.84 12.60
C TRP A 188 11.39 14.06 12.16
N LEU A 189 10.35 14.42 12.91
CA LEU A 189 9.55 15.61 12.65
C LEU A 189 10.36 16.90 12.81
N ASP A 190 11.25 16.96 13.80
CA ASP A 190 12.18 18.07 13.99
C ASP A 190 13.21 18.20 12.87
N LYS A 191 13.52 17.13 12.13
CA LYS A 191 14.30 17.18 10.89
C LYS A 191 13.56 17.85 9.74
N GLY A 192 12.25 17.96 9.81
CA GLY A 192 11.42 18.64 8.82
C GLY A 192 10.76 17.74 7.79
N ILE A 193 10.65 16.43 8.03
CA ILE A 193 9.79 15.59 7.20
C ILE A 193 8.33 16.04 7.33
N ASP A 194 7.52 15.77 6.31
CA ASP A 194 6.14 16.25 6.25
C ASP A 194 5.12 15.26 6.83
N GLY A 195 5.57 14.20 7.49
CA GLY A 195 4.71 13.24 8.17
C GLY A 195 5.11 11.78 8.02
N PHE A 196 4.16 10.89 8.28
CA PHE A 196 4.40 9.45 8.28
C PHE A 196 3.27 8.65 7.60
N ARG A 197 3.66 7.56 6.97
CA ARG A 197 2.79 6.38 6.84
C ARG A 197 3.12 5.44 7.99
N VAL A 198 2.13 5.05 8.77
CA VAL A 198 2.34 4.25 9.99
C VAL A 198 1.98 2.80 9.73
N ASP A 199 3.02 1.97 9.74
CA ASP A 199 2.97 0.54 9.43
C ASP A 199 2.24 -0.25 10.50
N ALA A 200 1.44 -1.24 10.08
CA ALA A 200 0.79 -2.23 10.93
C ALA A 200 0.15 -1.66 12.22
N ILE A 201 -0.31 -0.42 12.17
CA ILE A 201 -0.73 0.32 13.38
C ILE A 201 -1.97 -0.27 14.06
N SER A 202 -2.78 -1.04 13.35
CA SER A 202 -3.92 -1.75 13.92
C SER A 202 -3.51 -2.95 14.78
N HIS A 203 -2.25 -3.36 14.74
CA HIS A 203 -1.72 -4.52 15.46
C HIS A 203 -0.98 -4.19 16.77
N ILE A 204 -0.75 -2.91 17.10
CA ILE A 204 0.07 -2.51 18.26
C ILE A 204 -0.49 -3.01 19.60
N LYS A 205 -1.81 -3.21 19.71
CA LYS A 205 -2.46 -3.76 20.90
C LYS A 205 -2.88 -5.21 20.65
N LYS A 206 -2.63 -6.06 21.66
CA LYS A 206 -3.05 -7.47 21.68
C LYS A 206 -4.16 -7.66 22.73
N GLU A 207 -5.04 -8.64 22.51
CA GLU A 207 -6.04 -9.03 23.51
C GLU A 207 -5.36 -9.48 24.81
N GLU A 208 -5.91 -9.08 25.95
CA GLU A 208 -5.36 -9.44 27.26
C GLU A 208 -5.38 -10.95 27.48
N GLY A 209 -4.29 -11.47 28.06
CA GLY A 209 -4.16 -12.88 28.42
C GLY A 209 -3.67 -13.78 27.29
N LEU A 210 -3.62 -13.31 26.04
CA LEU A 210 -3.06 -14.02 24.87
C LEU A 210 -3.54 -15.50 24.79
N LYS A 211 -4.85 -15.70 24.85
CA LYS A 211 -5.48 -17.02 24.90
C LYS A 211 -5.36 -17.74 23.55
N ASP A 212 -5.44 -19.07 23.60
CA ASP A 212 -5.57 -19.88 22.40
C ASP A 212 -6.76 -19.44 21.54
N MET A 213 -6.60 -19.60 20.23
CA MET A 213 -7.69 -19.54 19.26
C MET A 213 -8.52 -20.83 19.32
N ASP A 214 -9.83 -20.72 19.07
CA ASP A 214 -10.68 -21.88 18.84
C ASP A 214 -10.17 -22.67 17.63
N ASN A 215 -9.99 -23.98 17.79
CA ASN A 215 -9.34 -24.82 16.78
C ASN A 215 -10.16 -26.10 16.48
N PRO A 216 -11.35 -25.96 15.86
CA PRO A 216 -12.21 -27.10 15.54
C PRO A 216 -11.60 -28.02 14.46
N GLU A 217 -10.68 -27.51 13.65
CA GLU A 217 -10.02 -28.24 12.55
C GLU A 217 -8.76 -28.99 13.00
N GLY A 218 -8.29 -28.76 14.23
CA GLY A 218 -7.08 -29.40 14.76
C GLY A 218 -5.78 -28.97 14.06
N LEU A 219 -5.74 -27.73 13.58
CA LEU A 219 -4.54 -27.17 12.96
C LEU A 219 -3.44 -26.97 14.01
N LYS A 220 -2.18 -27.03 13.60
CA LYS A 220 -1.07 -26.74 14.50
C LYS A 220 -1.07 -25.28 14.96
N TYR A 221 -1.28 -24.36 14.03
CA TYR A 221 -1.44 -22.93 14.29
C TYR A 221 -2.72 -22.44 13.63
N VAL A 222 -3.33 -21.41 14.23
CA VAL A 222 -4.63 -20.86 13.80
C VAL A 222 -4.50 -19.35 13.61
N SER A 223 -5.04 -18.83 12.52
CA SER A 223 -5.09 -17.39 12.25
C SER A 223 -5.63 -16.63 13.46
N SER A 224 -4.86 -15.67 13.96
CA SER A 224 -5.14 -14.96 15.23
C SER A 224 -5.51 -13.49 15.04
N PHE A 225 -5.84 -13.06 13.82
CA PHE A 225 -6.13 -11.65 13.52
C PHE A 225 -7.12 -11.00 14.49
N GLU A 226 -8.19 -11.69 14.90
CA GLU A 226 -9.16 -11.16 15.86
C GLU A 226 -8.58 -10.86 17.26
N LYS A 227 -7.39 -11.37 17.58
CA LYS A 227 -6.73 -11.19 18.88
C LYS A 227 -5.70 -10.05 18.90
N HIS A 228 -5.39 -9.48 17.74
CA HIS A 228 -4.38 -8.43 17.65
C HIS A 228 -4.67 -7.37 16.58
N MET A 229 -5.77 -7.48 15.84
CA MET A 229 -6.12 -6.55 14.77
C MET A 229 -7.28 -5.66 15.20
N ASN A 230 -7.03 -4.36 15.41
CA ASN A 230 -8.03 -3.37 15.84
C ASN A 230 -8.81 -3.80 17.11
N VAL A 231 -8.11 -4.37 18.10
CA VAL A 231 -8.74 -4.85 19.32
C VAL A 231 -9.18 -3.72 20.26
N GLU A 232 -10.15 -3.99 21.11
CA GLU A 232 -10.68 -3.04 22.10
C GLU A 232 -9.56 -2.38 22.93
N GLY A 233 -9.64 -1.07 23.10
CA GLY A 233 -8.66 -0.28 23.84
C GLY A 233 -7.50 0.27 22.99
N ILE A 234 -7.35 -0.10 21.73
CA ILE A 234 -6.30 0.43 20.85
C ILE A 234 -6.36 1.97 20.75
N ASN A 235 -7.57 2.53 20.75
CA ASN A 235 -7.79 3.98 20.66
C ASN A 235 -7.13 4.78 21.80
N TYR A 236 -6.87 4.18 22.95
CA TYR A 236 -6.12 4.83 24.03
C TYR A 236 -4.67 5.10 23.57
N HIS A 237 -4.01 4.10 22.99
CA HIS A 237 -2.63 4.23 22.50
C HIS A 237 -2.55 5.18 21.29
N LEU A 238 -3.52 5.11 20.38
CA LEU A 238 -3.58 5.98 19.20
C LEU A 238 -3.75 7.45 19.60
N LYS A 239 -4.60 7.73 20.59
CA LYS A 239 -4.80 9.08 21.09
C LYS A 239 -3.54 9.61 21.77
N GLU A 240 -2.89 8.83 22.63
CA GLU A 240 -1.62 9.23 23.29
C GLU A 240 -0.53 9.48 22.23
N LEU A 241 -0.42 8.62 21.22
CA LEU A 241 0.50 8.80 20.09
C LEU A 241 0.27 10.16 19.39
N LYS A 242 -0.98 10.48 19.04
CA LYS A 242 -1.34 11.76 18.42
C LYS A 242 -0.97 12.95 19.31
N GLU A 243 -1.34 12.90 20.60
CA GLU A 243 -1.11 13.99 21.56
C GLU A 243 0.38 14.24 21.82
N GLU A 244 1.18 13.17 21.91
CA GLU A 244 2.60 13.26 22.20
C GLU A 244 3.48 13.53 20.96
N THR A 245 2.95 13.37 19.75
CA THR A 245 3.72 13.52 18.51
C THR A 245 3.01 14.39 17.47
N PHE A 246 2.10 13.81 16.70
CA PHE A 246 1.55 14.36 15.45
C PHE A 246 0.86 15.73 15.62
N SER A 247 0.15 15.93 16.73
CA SER A 247 -0.57 17.18 16.98
C SER A 247 0.32 18.41 17.17
N LYS A 248 1.63 18.22 17.36
CA LYS A 248 2.62 19.29 17.58
C LYS A 248 3.12 19.90 16.26
N TYR A 249 2.78 19.30 15.10
CA TYR A 249 3.32 19.66 13.79
C TYR A 249 2.23 19.79 12.74
N ASP A 250 2.46 20.60 11.70
CA ASP A 250 1.58 20.66 10.51
C ASP A 250 2.04 19.62 9.49
N ILE A 251 1.59 18.40 9.65
CA ILE A 251 2.01 17.22 8.89
C ILE A 251 0.83 16.44 8.34
N VAL A 252 1.11 15.45 7.50
CA VAL A 252 0.15 14.44 7.06
C VAL A 252 0.50 13.07 7.63
N THR A 253 -0.51 12.36 8.12
CA THR A 253 -0.35 11.01 8.65
C THR A 253 -1.32 10.05 7.98
N VAL A 254 -0.81 8.87 7.59
CA VAL A 254 -1.58 7.81 6.96
C VAL A 254 -1.35 6.53 7.74
N GLY A 255 -2.38 6.00 8.39
CA GLY A 255 -2.30 4.74 9.12
C GLY A 255 -2.58 3.53 8.21
N GLU A 256 -1.79 2.47 8.33
CA GLU A 256 -2.16 1.18 7.77
C GLU A 256 -3.12 0.46 8.72
N ALA A 257 -4.41 0.47 8.38
CA ALA A 257 -5.47 0.11 9.29
C ALA A 257 -6.20 -1.17 8.85
N ASN A 258 -5.46 -2.29 8.79
CA ASN A 258 -6.05 -3.60 8.56
C ASN A 258 -7.08 -3.91 9.66
N GLY A 259 -8.24 -4.46 9.29
CA GLY A 259 -9.32 -4.83 10.21
C GLY A 259 -10.16 -3.65 10.73
N VAL A 260 -9.93 -2.44 10.25
CA VAL A 260 -10.83 -1.30 10.51
C VAL A 260 -11.92 -1.28 9.45
N SER A 261 -13.17 -1.35 9.88
CA SER A 261 -14.32 -1.23 8.99
C SER A 261 -14.69 0.22 8.70
N ALA A 262 -15.44 0.44 7.62
CA ALA A 262 -15.93 1.77 7.26
C ALA A 262 -16.79 2.40 8.36
N ASP A 263 -17.53 1.59 9.14
CA ASP A 263 -18.38 2.06 10.24
C ASP A 263 -17.57 2.54 11.46
N GLU A 264 -16.35 2.01 11.64
CA GLU A 264 -15.44 2.37 12.73
C GLU A 264 -14.43 3.46 12.35
N ALA A 265 -14.36 3.81 11.07
CA ALA A 265 -13.34 4.71 10.52
C ALA A 265 -13.35 6.11 11.18
N ASP A 266 -14.47 6.55 11.74
CA ASP A 266 -14.59 7.83 12.46
C ASP A 266 -13.53 7.97 13.57
N HIS A 267 -13.30 6.91 14.36
CA HIS A 267 -12.31 6.92 15.45
C HIS A 267 -10.87 7.06 14.94
N TRP A 268 -10.63 6.69 13.69
CA TRP A 268 -9.32 6.72 13.08
C TRP A 268 -9.02 8.02 12.35
N VAL A 269 -10.01 8.58 11.61
CA VAL A 269 -9.78 9.66 10.63
C VAL A 269 -10.77 10.83 10.72
N ALA A 270 -11.61 10.92 11.74
CA ALA A 270 -12.46 12.10 11.91
C ALA A 270 -11.61 13.38 12.05
N GLU A 271 -12.01 14.44 11.36
CA GLU A 271 -11.20 15.67 11.22
C GLU A 271 -10.75 16.28 12.56
N ASP A 272 -11.59 16.19 13.60
CA ASP A 272 -11.30 16.78 14.91
C ASP A 272 -10.75 15.76 15.91
N GLU A 273 -11.22 14.52 15.88
CA GLU A 273 -10.95 13.51 16.92
C GLU A 273 -10.07 12.36 16.43
N GLY A 274 -10.05 12.05 15.12
CA GLY A 274 -9.26 10.95 14.55
C GLY A 274 -7.76 11.12 14.78
N THR A 275 -7.07 10.00 14.92
CA THR A 275 -5.62 9.99 15.12
C THR A 275 -4.85 10.36 13.85
N PHE A 276 -5.31 9.86 12.72
CA PHE A 276 -4.69 10.05 11.41
C PHE A 276 -5.48 11.01 10.53
N ASN A 277 -4.81 11.61 9.54
CA ASN A 277 -5.51 12.39 8.52
C ASN A 277 -6.29 11.50 7.56
N MET A 278 -5.78 10.28 7.30
CA MET A 278 -6.38 9.24 6.49
C MET A 278 -5.82 7.87 6.86
N ILE A 279 -6.48 6.80 6.42
CA ILE A 279 -5.98 5.43 6.58
C ILE A 279 -6.05 4.66 5.26
N PHE A 280 -5.12 3.72 5.07
CA PHE A 280 -5.27 2.65 4.09
C PHE A 280 -6.17 1.58 4.69
N GLN A 281 -7.36 1.42 4.11
CA GLN A 281 -8.28 0.34 4.43
C GLN A 281 -7.99 -0.88 3.56
N PHE A 282 -8.25 -2.08 4.08
CA PHE A 282 -7.89 -3.33 3.40
C PHE A 282 -9.10 -4.16 2.95
N GLU A 283 -10.33 -3.67 3.12
CA GLU A 283 -11.51 -4.45 2.77
C GLU A 283 -11.56 -4.84 1.28
N HIS A 284 -11.14 -3.94 0.37
CA HIS A 284 -11.08 -4.26 -1.05
C HIS A 284 -9.97 -5.27 -1.38
N LEU A 285 -8.92 -5.41 -0.54
CA LEU A 285 -7.88 -6.40 -0.73
C LEU A 285 -8.37 -7.83 -0.47
N ASN A 286 -9.47 -8.01 0.27
CA ASN A 286 -10.11 -9.31 0.44
C ASN A 286 -10.63 -9.90 -0.89
N LEU A 287 -10.75 -9.07 -1.94
CA LEU A 287 -11.13 -9.49 -3.30
C LEU A 287 -9.94 -10.02 -4.11
N TRP A 288 -8.74 -10.01 -3.55
CA TRP A 288 -7.50 -10.55 -4.15
C TRP A 288 -7.37 -12.07 -3.97
N ASN A 289 -8.48 -12.77 -3.76
CA ASN A 289 -8.49 -14.21 -3.65
C ASN A 289 -8.13 -14.84 -5.00
N TYR A 290 -7.07 -15.67 -5.01
CA TYR A 290 -6.74 -16.47 -6.16
C TYR A 290 -7.50 -17.79 -6.10
N GLU A 291 -8.53 -17.91 -6.94
CA GLU A 291 -9.12 -19.18 -7.33
C GLU A 291 -9.07 -19.27 -8.85
N GLU A 292 -8.49 -20.33 -9.40
CA GLU A 292 -8.37 -20.50 -10.85
C GLU A 292 -9.76 -20.49 -11.51
N GLY A 293 -9.99 -19.50 -12.38
CA GLY A 293 -11.26 -19.30 -13.08
C GLY A 293 -12.27 -18.39 -12.38
N GLN A 294 -11.95 -17.82 -11.23
CA GLN A 294 -12.75 -16.76 -10.61
C GLN A 294 -12.34 -15.42 -11.23
N GLY A 295 -13.27 -14.76 -11.89
CA GLY A 295 -13.08 -13.40 -12.40
C GLY A 295 -13.11 -12.35 -11.30
N PHE A 296 -12.68 -11.13 -11.59
CA PHE A 296 -12.78 -9.99 -10.69
C PHE A 296 -14.26 -9.63 -10.41
N ASP A 297 -14.63 -9.58 -9.14
CA ASP A 297 -15.98 -9.19 -8.72
C ASP A 297 -16.12 -7.66 -8.68
N VAL A 298 -16.59 -7.10 -9.79
CA VAL A 298 -16.79 -5.65 -9.96
C VAL A 298 -17.83 -5.12 -8.98
N LYS A 299 -18.89 -5.88 -8.69
CA LYS A 299 -19.94 -5.46 -7.77
C LYS A 299 -19.41 -5.39 -6.34
N ALA A 300 -18.73 -6.42 -5.87
CA ALA A 300 -18.12 -6.41 -4.55
C ALA A 300 -17.11 -5.27 -4.38
N TYR A 301 -16.25 -5.02 -5.38
CA TYR A 301 -15.30 -3.91 -5.38
C TYR A 301 -15.99 -2.54 -5.26
N LYS A 302 -17.03 -2.34 -6.07
CA LYS A 302 -17.86 -1.14 -6.07
C LYS A 302 -18.55 -0.92 -4.72
N ASP A 303 -19.10 -1.98 -4.13
CA ASP A 303 -19.80 -1.94 -2.85
C ASP A 303 -18.85 -1.53 -1.71
N VAL A 304 -17.66 -2.13 -1.64
CA VAL A 304 -16.64 -1.79 -0.62
C VAL A 304 -16.23 -0.32 -0.75
N LEU A 305 -15.83 0.13 -1.94
CA LEU A 305 -15.37 1.50 -2.12
C LEU A 305 -16.47 2.52 -1.87
N THR A 306 -17.71 2.22 -2.27
CA THR A 306 -18.88 3.09 -2.02
C THR A 306 -19.19 3.20 -0.53
N ASN A 307 -19.09 2.10 0.21
CA ASN A 307 -19.27 2.11 1.65
C ASN A 307 -18.27 3.07 2.33
N TRP A 308 -16.98 2.98 1.98
CA TRP A 308 -15.95 3.90 2.49
C TRP A 308 -16.18 5.36 2.09
N GLN A 309 -16.61 5.63 0.85
CA GLN A 309 -16.95 6.99 0.40
C GLN A 309 -18.10 7.58 1.22
N ASN A 310 -19.16 6.80 1.45
CA ASN A 310 -20.35 7.25 2.17
C ASN A 310 -20.10 7.40 3.68
N SER A 311 -19.40 6.46 4.30
CA SER A 311 -19.13 6.47 5.74
C SER A 311 -18.25 7.65 6.17
N LEU A 312 -17.31 8.07 5.31
CA LEU A 312 -16.44 9.21 5.58
C LEU A 312 -16.95 10.55 5.05
N GLU A 313 -18.10 10.59 4.35
CA GLU A 313 -18.66 11.85 3.85
C GLU A 313 -18.99 12.82 4.99
N GLY A 314 -18.36 13.99 4.97
CA GLY A 314 -18.53 15.03 5.99
C GLY A 314 -17.85 14.74 7.35
N LYS A 315 -17.16 13.62 7.51
CA LYS A 315 -16.53 13.19 8.76
C LYS A 315 -15.01 13.06 8.66
N GLY A 316 -14.52 12.38 7.63
CA GLY A 316 -13.12 12.05 7.47
C GLY A 316 -12.65 12.10 6.02
N TRP A 317 -11.50 11.47 5.72
CA TRP A 317 -10.88 11.51 4.42
C TRP A 317 -10.24 10.17 4.05
N ASN A 318 -10.42 9.73 2.78
CA ASN A 318 -9.87 8.47 2.29
C ASN A 318 -8.43 8.62 1.78
N ALA A 319 -7.56 7.66 2.06
CA ALA A 319 -6.39 7.35 1.26
C ALA A 319 -6.82 6.39 0.15
N LEU A 320 -6.70 6.84 -1.10
CA LEU A 320 -7.12 6.06 -2.26
C LEU A 320 -5.91 5.33 -2.85
N PHE A 321 -5.95 3.99 -2.92
CA PHE A 321 -4.89 3.19 -3.52
C PHE A 321 -5.47 1.94 -4.19
N ILE A 322 -4.72 1.36 -5.09
CA ILE A 322 -5.07 0.12 -5.80
C ILE A 322 -3.88 -0.84 -5.86
N GLU A 323 -2.67 -0.31 -5.74
CA GLU A 323 -1.42 -1.07 -5.65
C GLU A 323 -0.55 -0.54 -4.52
N ASN A 324 0.29 -1.40 -3.97
CA ASN A 324 1.37 -1.08 -3.05
C ASN A 324 2.47 -2.15 -3.14
N HIS A 325 3.47 -2.09 -2.28
CA HIS A 325 4.61 -3.01 -2.24
C HIS A 325 4.30 -4.39 -1.62
N ASP A 326 3.09 -4.60 -1.10
CA ASP A 326 2.67 -5.82 -0.39
C ASP A 326 1.63 -6.65 -1.14
N ILE A 327 1.22 -6.20 -2.31
CA ILE A 327 0.25 -6.89 -3.16
C ILE A 327 0.76 -6.98 -4.60
N PRO A 328 0.36 -8.01 -5.36
CA PRO A 328 0.67 -8.14 -6.78
C PRO A 328 0.13 -6.97 -7.62
N ARG A 329 0.50 -6.87 -8.88
CA ARG A 329 0.04 -5.83 -9.80
C ARG A 329 -1.43 -6.01 -10.18
N VAL A 330 -2.22 -4.94 -10.12
CA VAL A 330 -3.67 -4.96 -10.38
C VAL A 330 -4.01 -5.47 -11.77
N VAL A 331 -3.26 -5.07 -12.78
CA VAL A 331 -3.49 -5.46 -14.18
C VAL A 331 -3.34 -6.96 -14.41
N SER A 332 -2.48 -7.63 -13.61
CA SER A 332 -2.26 -9.07 -13.69
C SER A 332 -3.18 -9.88 -12.77
N THR A 333 -3.78 -9.25 -11.76
CA THR A 333 -4.57 -9.93 -10.74
C THR A 333 -6.08 -9.77 -10.98
N TRP A 334 -6.54 -8.55 -11.17
CA TRP A 334 -7.96 -8.22 -11.43
C TRP A 334 -8.26 -7.96 -12.90
N GLY A 335 -7.23 -7.66 -13.69
CA GLY A 335 -7.36 -7.23 -15.06
C GLY A 335 -6.85 -8.23 -16.08
N ASN A 336 -6.47 -7.70 -17.24
CA ASN A 336 -5.86 -8.45 -18.34
C ASN A 336 -4.52 -7.81 -18.71
N ASP A 337 -3.43 -8.49 -18.36
CA ASP A 337 -2.06 -8.05 -18.61
C ASP A 337 -1.52 -8.48 -20.00
N LYS A 338 -2.41 -8.89 -20.90
CA LYS A 338 -2.08 -9.36 -22.26
C LYS A 338 -2.70 -8.47 -23.32
N GLU A 339 -3.92 -8.80 -23.75
CA GLU A 339 -4.61 -8.13 -24.87
C GLU A 339 -5.06 -6.71 -24.50
N TYR A 340 -5.50 -6.51 -23.25
CA TYR A 340 -6.09 -5.25 -22.79
C TYR A 340 -5.26 -4.52 -21.74
N LEU A 341 -3.95 -4.78 -21.65
CA LEU A 341 -3.07 -4.20 -20.61
C LEU A 341 -3.24 -2.69 -20.47
N THR A 342 -3.11 -1.97 -21.58
CA THR A 342 -3.14 -0.50 -21.59
C THR A 342 -4.51 0.03 -21.19
N GLU A 343 -5.57 -0.57 -21.71
CA GLU A 343 -6.95 -0.18 -21.43
C GLU A 343 -7.31 -0.48 -19.98
N CYS A 344 -6.92 -1.65 -19.50
CA CYS A 344 -7.12 -2.12 -18.14
C CYS A 344 -6.43 -1.20 -17.12
N ALA A 345 -5.14 -0.90 -17.29
CA ALA A 345 -4.39 0.00 -16.41
C ALA A 345 -5.04 1.39 -16.31
N LYS A 346 -5.54 1.92 -17.44
CA LYS A 346 -6.23 3.21 -17.49
C LYS A 346 -7.61 3.17 -16.82
N ALA A 347 -8.38 2.10 -17.03
CA ALA A 347 -9.72 1.95 -16.46
C ALA A 347 -9.68 1.86 -14.93
N PHE A 348 -8.85 0.96 -14.39
CA PHE A 348 -8.64 0.86 -12.94
C PHE A 348 -8.07 2.16 -12.37
N GLY A 349 -7.10 2.78 -13.07
CA GLY A 349 -6.55 4.08 -12.70
C GLY A 349 -7.64 5.15 -12.56
N ALA A 350 -8.48 5.34 -13.57
CA ALA A 350 -9.52 6.36 -13.56
C ALA A 350 -10.54 6.17 -12.43
N ILE A 351 -10.97 4.93 -12.18
CA ILE A 351 -12.04 4.61 -11.23
C ILE A 351 -11.64 4.89 -9.78
N TYR A 352 -10.44 4.47 -9.34
CA TYR A 352 -10.07 4.74 -7.94
C TYR A 352 -9.61 6.18 -7.74
N PHE A 353 -8.86 6.74 -8.71
CA PHE A 353 -8.17 8.01 -8.58
C PHE A 353 -9.14 9.21 -8.46
N LEU A 354 -10.28 9.17 -9.16
CA LEU A 354 -11.25 10.27 -9.18
C LEU A 354 -12.28 10.23 -8.05
N GLN A 355 -12.21 9.25 -7.15
CA GLN A 355 -13.01 9.23 -5.93
C GLN A 355 -12.61 10.36 -4.97
N LYS A 356 -13.39 10.57 -3.91
CA LYS A 356 -13.07 11.55 -2.86
C LYS A 356 -12.02 10.99 -1.92
N GLY A 357 -10.87 11.63 -1.89
CA GLY A 357 -9.71 11.21 -1.13
C GLY A 357 -8.40 11.63 -1.80
N THR A 358 -7.30 11.39 -1.10
CA THR A 358 -5.94 11.60 -1.61
C THR A 358 -5.47 10.33 -2.31
N PRO A 359 -5.19 10.36 -3.62
CA PRO A 359 -4.73 9.18 -4.34
C PRO A 359 -3.24 8.94 -4.13
N PHE A 360 -2.89 7.68 -3.94
CA PHE A 360 -1.54 7.16 -3.88
C PHE A 360 -1.27 6.31 -5.13
N ILE A 361 -0.21 6.62 -5.84
CA ILE A 361 0.30 5.86 -6.99
C ILE A 361 1.51 5.07 -6.50
N TYR A 362 1.52 3.77 -6.69
CA TYR A 362 2.69 2.95 -6.42
C TYR A 362 3.64 2.96 -7.62
N GLN A 363 4.96 2.99 -7.38
CA GLN A 363 5.96 2.99 -8.46
C GLN A 363 5.69 1.90 -9.52
N GLY A 364 5.64 2.31 -10.79
CA GLY A 364 5.36 1.45 -11.93
C GLY A 364 3.88 1.23 -12.23
N GLN A 365 2.95 1.62 -11.34
CA GLN A 365 1.52 1.58 -11.60
C GLN A 365 1.15 2.51 -12.77
N GLU A 366 1.80 3.66 -12.86
CA GLU A 366 1.63 4.65 -13.94
C GLU A 366 2.14 4.17 -15.29
N LEU A 367 2.85 3.04 -15.34
CA LEU A 367 3.31 2.38 -16.57
C LEU A 367 2.48 1.13 -16.90
N GLY A 368 1.60 0.69 -16.01
CA GLY A 368 0.95 -0.62 -16.12
C GLY A 368 1.93 -1.79 -15.99
N MET A 369 2.93 -1.69 -15.10
CA MET A 369 3.84 -2.82 -14.81
C MET A 369 3.04 -4.04 -14.35
N THR A 370 3.48 -5.23 -14.78
CA THR A 370 2.79 -6.51 -14.57
C THR A 370 3.50 -7.40 -13.56
N ASN A 371 2.82 -8.45 -13.12
CA ASN A 371 3.46 -9.52 -12.35
C ASN A 371 4.60 -10.18 -13.13
N VAL A 372 5.56 -10.74 -12.40
CA VAL A 372 6.68 -11.52 -12.93
C VAL A 372 6.42 -13.02 -12.76
N LYS A 373 7.00 -13.83 -13.63
CA LYS A 373 6.92 -15.30 -13.55
C LYS A 373 8.32 -15.89 -13.48
N TYR A 374 8.86 -15.98 -12.29
CA TYR A 374 10.14 -16.64 -12.07
C TYR A 374 10.03 -18.15 -12.23
N HIS A 375 11.14 -18.79 -12.58
CA HIS A 375 11.19 -20.24 -12.89
C HIS A 375 11.45 -21.11 -11.67
N SER A 376 11.89 -20.52 -10.56
CA SER A 376 12.23 -21.21 -9.32
C SER A 376 11.90 -20.37 -8.12
N ILE A 377 11.51 -21.00 -7.01
CA ILE A 377 11.32 -20.31 -5.72
C ILE A 377 12.59 -19.58 -5.24
N SER A 378 13.77 -20.05 -5.63
CA SER A 378 15.06 -19.43 -5.30
C SER A 378 15.29 -18.06 -5.97
N GLU A 379 14.43 -17.64 -6.89
CA GLU A 379 14.46 -16.32 -7.52
C GLU A 379 13.59 -15.29 -6.77
N TYR A 380 12.80 -15.75 -5.79
CA TYR A 380 11.98 -14.93 -4.90
C TYR A 380 12.76 -14.56 -3.64
N ASP A 381 12.49 -13.37 -3.09
CA ASP A 381 13.09 -12.85 -1.86
C ASP A 381 12.05 -12.72 -0.73
N ASP A 382 10.77 -12.61 -1.08
CA ASP A 382 9.68 -12.42 -0.12
C ASP A 382 9.54 -13.60 0.85
N VAL A 383 9.78 -13.35 2.14
CA VAL A 383 9.70 -14.34 3.23
C VAL A 383 8.34 -15.03 3.29
N LYS A 384 7.24 -14.29 3.10
CA LYS A 384 5.88 -14.86 3.09
C LYS A 384 5.69 -15.82 1.93
N THR A 385 6.15 -15.47 0.74
CA THR A 385 6.07 -16.32 -0.45
C THR A 385 6.87 -17.60 -0.26
N ILE A 386 8.09 -17.50 0.26
CA ILE A 386 8.97 -18.66 0.52
C ILE A 386 8.33 -19.60 1.56
N ASN A 387 7.82 -19.05 2.66
CA ASN A 387 7.18 -19.84 3.71
C ASN A 387 5.91 -20.53 3.20
N THR A 388 5.06 -19.80 2.47
CA THR A 388 3.83 -20.37 1.85
C THR A 388 4.18 -21.49 0.87
N TYR A 389 5.17 -21.29 0.01
CA TYR A 389 5.65 -22.33 -0.91
C TYR A 389 6.09 -23.59 -0.16
N ASN A 390 6.92 -23.44 0.88
CA ASN A 390 7.40 -24.57 1.66
C ASN A 390 6.25 -25.32 2.36
N GLU A 391 5.30 -24.62 2.96
CA GLU A 391 4.11 -25.21 3.57
C GLU A 391 3.28 -26.01 2.54
N ARG A 392 3.13 -25.49 1.31
CA ARG A 392 2.43 -26.20 0.22
C ARG A 392 3.18 -27.47 -0.19
N ILE A 393 4.50 -27.44 -0.29
CA ILE A 393 5.31 -28.63 -0.59
C ILE A 393 5.19 -29.67 0.51
N GLU A 394 5.29 -29.26 1.78
CA GLU A 394 5.13 -30.15 2.94
C GLU A 394 3.73 -30.78 2.99
N SER A 395 2.70 -30.08 2.55
CA SER A 395 1.33 -30.61 2.43
C SER A 395 1.11 -31.51 1.21
N GLY A 396 2.15 -31.74 0.39
CA GLY A 396 2.12 -32.66 -0.75
C GLY A 396 1.68 -32.05 -2.08
N VAL A 397 1.61 -30.71 -2.16
CA VAL A 397 1.38 -30.01 -3.44
C VAL A 397 2.65 -30.08 -4.30
N SER A 398 2.50 -30.21 -5.61
CA SER A 398 3.65 -30.25 -6.52
C SER A 398 4.35 -28.89 -6.61
N GLU A 399 5.68 -28.89 -6.83
CA GLU A 399 6.48 -27.68 -7.04
C GLU A 399 5.90 -26.77 -8.14
N GLU A 400 5.40 -27.37 -9.24
CA GLU A 400 4.81 -26.64 -10.35
C GLU A 400 3.55 -25.87 -9.93
N ILE A 401 2.69 -26.45 -9.11
CA ILE A 401 1.46 -25.79 -8.63
C ILE A 401 1.84 -24.71 -7.61
N ALA A 402 2.69 -25.01 -6.63
CA ALA A 402 3.12 -24.04 -5.63
C ALA A 402 3.84 -22.84 -6.25
N LEU A 403 4.61 -23.04 -7.33
CA LEU A 403 5.25 -21.95 -8.05
C LEU A 403 4.24 -21.10 -8.85
N LYS A 404 3.21 -21.72 -9.44
CA LYS A 404 2.12 -20.98 -10.11
C LYS A 404 1.32 -20.11 -9.13
N GLU A 405 1.11 -20.59 -7.90
CA GLU A 405 0.52 -19.79 -6.84
C GLU A 405 1.40 -18.55 -6.53
N ALA A 406 2.73 -18.72 -6.43
CA ALA A 406 3.65 -17.61 -6.23
C ALA A 406 3.60 -16.56 -7.35
N TRP A 407 3.41 -16.95 -8.63
CA TRP A 407 3.28 -16.00 -9.76
C TRP A 407 2.15 -15.00 -9.60
N VAL A 408 1.11 -15.34 -8.84
CA VAL A 408 -0.08 -14.51 -8.69
C VAL A 408 -0.24 -13.91 -7.29
N THR A 409 0.43 -14.47 -6.27
CA THR A 409 0.25 -14.04 -4.88
C THR A 409 1.47 -13.37 -4.27
N SER A 410 2.68 -13.56 -4.85
CA SER A 410 3.91 -13.03 -4.27
C SER A 410 3.94 -11.49 -4.24
N ARG A 411 4.40 -10.93 -3.11
CA ARG A 411 4.72 -9.51 -2.98
C ARG A 411 5.84 -9.06 -3.92
N ASP A 412 6.74 -9.97 -4.31
CA ASP A 412 7.84 -9.66 -5.24
C ASP A 412 7.36 -9.24 -6.64
N ASN A 413 6.11 -9.56 -7.00
CA ASN A 413 5.48 -9.05 -8.22
C ASN A 413 5.49 -7.52 -8.31
N SER A 414 5.28 -6.84 -7.19
CA SER A 414 5.33 -5.38 -7.10
C SER A 414 6.72 -4.84 -6.74
N ARG A 415 7.65 -5.71 -6.31
CA ARG A 415 9.01 -5.34 -5.89
C ARG A 415 10.07 -5.46 -6.98
N THR A 416 9.67 -5.88 -8.20
CA THR A 416 10.58 -5.87 -9.35
C THR A 416 11.09 -4.45 -9.63
N PRO A 417 12.33 -4.30 -10.13
CA PRO A 417 12.91 -3.00 -10.44
C PRO A 417 12.03 -2.15 -11.36
N MET A 418 11.96 -0.85 -11.08
CA MET A 418 11.29 0.15 -11.90
C MET A 418 11.84 0.15 -13.32
N GLN A 419 10.95 0.23 -14.30
CA GLN A 419 11.29 0.12 -15.73
C GLN A 419 11.47 1.52 -16.34
N TRP A 420 12.72 2.03 -16.34
CA TRP A 420 13.04 3.37 -16.83
C TRP A 420 13.24 3.42 -18.35
N SER A 421 13.85 2.38 -18.92
CA SER A 421 14.16 2.35 -20.36
C SER A 421 14.25 0.92 -20.91
N SER A 422 14.37 0.80 -22.22
CA SER A 422 14.63 -0.47 -22.90
C SER A 422 16.09 -0.96 -22.84
N SER A 423 16.97 -0.25 -22.13
CA SER A 423 18.37 -0.66 -21.90
C SER A 423 18.45 -1.84 -20.92
N ASN A 424 19.66 -2.42 -20.79
CA ASN A 424 19.87 -3.56 -19.87
C ASN A 424 19.35 -3.24 -18.47
N ASN A 425 18.79 -4.24 -17.81
CA ASN A 425 18.19 -4.15 -16.47
C ASN A 425 17.13 -3.03 -16.38
N ALA A 426 16.37 -2.80 -17.46
CA ALA A 426 15.36 -1.76 -17.55
C ALA A 426 15.86 -0.33 -17.30
N GLY A 427 17.17 -0.08 -17.37
CA GLY A 427 17.78 1.20 -16.97
C GLY A 427 17.77 1.46 -15.46
N PHE A 428 17.42 0.48 -14.64
CA PHE A 428 17.43 0.55 -13.20
C PHE A 428 18.86 0.55 -12.62
N THR A 429 19.71 -0.36 -13.12
CA THR A 429 21.09 -0.53 -12.66
C THR A 429 22.04 -0.88 -13.81
N CYS A 430 23.32 -0.53 -13.69
CA CYS A 430 24.39 -1.06 -14.54
C CYS A 430 25.02 -2.35 -13.99
N GLY A 431 24.70 -2.72 -12.75
CA GLY A 431 25.13 -3.95 -12.07
C GLY A 431 24.15 -5.12 -12.24
N LYS A 432 24.24 -6.10 -11.35
CA LYS A 432 23.27 -7.20 -11.26
C LYS A 432 22.14 -6.77 -10.31
N PRO A 433 20.88 -6.66 -10.75
CA PRO A 433 19.80 -6.28 -9.86
C PRO A 433 19.59 -7.32 -8.74
N TRP A 434 19.23 -6.84 -7.55
CA TRP A 434 18.98 -7.67 -6.36
C TRP A 434 17.87 -8.70 -6.56
N ILE A 435 16.87 -8.37 -7.37
CA ILE A 435 15.80 -9.26 -7.84
C ILE A 435 15.64 -9.13 -9.36
N GLY A 436 15.17 -10.17 -10.02
CA GLY A 436 15.02 -10.21 -11.48
C GLY A 436 14.12 -9.10 -12.02
N VAL A 437 14.54 -8.45 -13.11
CA VAL A 437 13.73 -7.47 -13.84
C VAL A 437 12.66 -8.20 -14.63
N ASN A 438 11.44 -7.66 -14.72
CA ASN A 438 10.41 -8.19 -15.58
C ASN A 438 10.81 -8.06 -17.06
N GLU A 439 10.81 -9.15 -17.82
CA GLU A 439 11.28 -9.18 -19.22
C GLU A 439 10.52 -8.25 -20.17
N ASN A 440 9.30 -7.82 -19.79
CA ASN A 440 8.49 -6.91 -20.59
C ASN A 440 9.01 -5.46 -20.59
N TYR A 441 10.06 -5.13 -19.84
CA TYR A 441 10.64 -3.79 -19.75
C TYR A 441 11.04 -3.18 -21.09
N LYS A 442 11.27 -4.02 -22.11
CA LYS A 442 11.57 -3.54 -23.46
C LYS A 442 10.40 -2.81 -24.13
N LYS A 443 9.19 -3.04 -23.65
CA LYS A 443 7.95 -2.46 -24.18
C LYS A 443 7.28 -1.53 -23.17
N ILE A 444 7.29 -1.90 -21.89
CA ILE A 444 6.70 -1.15 -20.81
C ILE A 444 7.83 -0.47 -20.05
N ASN A 445 8.04 0.81 -20.28
CA ASN A 445 9.06 1.61 -19.58
C ASN A 445 8.79 3.11 -19.78
N VAL A 446 9.34 3.92 -18.91
CA VAL A 446 9.16 5.39 -18.93
C VAL A 446 9.55 5.98 -20.29
N GLU A 447 10.72 5.63 -20.84
CA GLU A 447 11.23 6.24 -22.07
C GLU A 447 10.33 5.98 -23.29
N VAL A 448 9.75 4.80 -23.39
CA VAL A 448 8.82 4.44 -24.48
C VAL A 448 7.49 5.14 -24.29
N GLU A 449 6.95 5.12 -23.05
CA GLU A 449 5.63 5.66 -22.78
C GLU A 449 5.57 7.18 -22.79
N GLU A 450 6.64 7.89 -22.46
CA GLU A 450 6.68 9.35 -22.62
C GLU A 450 6.49 9.81 -24.06
N ARG A 451 6.87 8.99 -25.04
CA ARG A 451 6.77 9.30 -26.48
C ARG A 451 5.40 8.96 -27.09
N ASP A 452 4.60 8.15 -26.40
CA ASP A 452 3.26 7.74 -26.87
C ASP A 452 2.18 8.53 -26.11
N GLU A 453 1.51 9.45 -26.80
CA GLU A 453 0.41 10.27 -26.23
C GLU A 453 -0.75 9.43 -25.67
N ASN A 454 -0.87 8.16 -26.11
CA ASN A 454 -1.89 7.22 -25.69
C ASN A 454 -1.39 6.20 -24.67
N SER A 455 -0.17 6.33 -24.16
CA SER A 455 0.38 5.45 -23.13
C SER A 455 -0.39 5.51 -21.80
N VAL A 456 -0.10 4.57 -20.91
CA VAL A 456 -0.61 4.59 -19.52
C VAL A 456 -0.05 5.79 -18.78
N LEU A 457 1.25 6.06 -18.90
CA LEU A 457 1.92 7.20 -18.27
C LEU A 457 1.28 8.54 -18.65
N ASN A 458 1.08 8.79 -19.94
CA ASN A 458 0.46 10.03 -20.40
C ASN A 458 -1.01 10.13 -20.03
N PHE A 459 -1.71 9.01 -19.85
CA PHE A 459 -3.05 8.99 -19.30
C PHE A 459 -3.04 9.39 -17.81
N TYR A 460 -2.10 8.88 -16.99
CA TYR A 460 -1.95 9.29 -15.59
C TYR A 460 -1.62 10.77 -15.45
N LYS A 461 -0.74 11.33 -16.31
CA LYS A 461 -0.48 12.79 -16.35
C LYS A 461 -1.77 13.59 -16.59
N LYS A 462 -2.62 13.13 -17.54
CA LYS A 462 -3.94 13.75 -17.81
C LYS A 462 -4.89 13.61 -16.61
N LEU A 463 -4.92 12.45 -15.98
CA LEU A 463 -5.77 12.15 -14.82
C LEU A 463 -5.41 13.01 -13.59
N ILE A 464 -4.11 13.13 -13.29
CA ILE A 464 -3.57 13.99 -12.23
C ILE A 464 -3.95 15.44 -12.47
N LYS A 465 -3.69 15.93 -13.68
CA LYS A 465 -4.04 17.30 -14.08
C LYS A 465 -5.55 17.57 -13.95
N LEU A 466 -6.38 16.59 -14.36
CA LEU A 466 -7.84 16.69 -14.28
C LEU A 466 -8.30 16.81 -12.83
N LYS A 467 -7.81 15.98 -11.91
CA LYS A 467 -8.17 16.03 -10.50
C LYS A 467 -7.73 17.34 -9.85
N LYS A 468 -6.46 17.72 -10.03
CA LYS A 468 -5.88 18.94 -9.42
C LYS A 468 -6.55 20.25 -9.91
N SER A 469 -7.05 20.28 -11.15
CA SER A 469 -7.69 21.47 -11.71
C SER A 469 -9.19 21.59 -11.43
N ASN A 470 -9.79 20.63 -10.71
CA ASN A 470 -11.23 20.61 -10.48
C ASN A 470 -11.59 20.30 -9.03
N GLU A 471 -11.97 21.31 -8.27
CA GLU A 471 -12.38 21.15 -6.86
C GLU A 471 -13.50 20.11 -6.66
N ALA A 472 -14.39 19.94 -7.65
CA ALA A 472 -15.45 18.93 -7.57
C ALA A 472 -14.90 17.50 -7.58
N LEU A 473 -13.74 17.25 -8.19
CA LEU A 473 -13.07 15.95 -8.13
C LEU A 473 -12.25 15.74 -6.84
N ILE A 474 -11.98 16.82 -6.10
CA ILE A 474 -11.32 16.77 -4.79
C ILE A 474 -12.38 16.65 -3.68
N TYR A 475 -13.25 17.66 -3.58
CA TYR A 475 -14.17 17.88 -2.46
C TYR A 475 -15.63 17.50 -2.72
N GLY A 476 -16.02 17.25 -4.00
CA GLY A 476 -17.40 16.96 -4.36
C GLY A 476 -17.96 15.72 -3.67
N VAL A 477 -19.26 15.71 -3.47
CA VAL A 477 -19.98 14.53 -2.98
C VAL A 477 -19.89 13.41 -4.00
N TYR A 478 -19.68 12.20 -3.52
CA TYR A 478 -19.70 10.96 -4.30
C TYR A 478 -21.13 10.39 -4.31
N ASP A 479 -21.63 10.00 -5.47
CA ASP A 479 -22.90 9.29 -5.59
C ASP A 479 -22.73 8.12 -6.58
N LEU A 480 -22.95 6.89 -6.12
CA LEU A 480 -22.95 5.70 -6.96
C LEU A 480 -24.13 5.72 -7.94
N ILE A 481 -23.90 5.31 -9.17
CA ILE A 481 -24.95 5.00 -10.13
C ILE A 481 -24.71 3.60 -10.69
N LEU A 482 -25.72 2.97 -11.27
CA LEU A 482 -25.66 1.58 -11.75
C LEU A 482 -25.23 0.61 -10.64
N GLU A 483 -25.85 0.72 -9.48
CA GLU A 483 -25.52 -0.04 -8.27
C GLU A 483 -25.50 -1.55 -8.51
N GLU A 484 -26.49 -2.07 -9.24
CA GLU A 484 -26.66 -3.51 -9.52
C GLU A 484 -25.92 -4.01 -10.78
N ASP A 485 -25.20 -3.15 -11.49
CA ASP A 485 -24.45 -3.56 -12.68
C ASP A 485 -23.19 -4.34 -12.27
N GLU A 486 -23.00 -5.52 -12.83
CA GLU A 486 -21.90 -6.44 -12.49
C GLU A 486 -20.62 -6.19 -13.32
N ASN A 487 -20.66 -5.29 -14.29
CA ASN A 487 -19.53 -5.03 -15.20
C ASN A 487 -19.05 -3.58 -15.12
N ILE A 488 -20.00 -2.64 -14.90
CA ILE A 488 -19.72 -1.21 -14.94
C ILE A 488 -19.66 -0.65 -13.52
N PHE A 489 -18.54 -0.01 -13.20
CA PHE A 489 -18.46 0.89 -12.05
C PHE A 489 -18.66 2.32 -12.53
N ALA A 490 -19.72 2.98 -12.08
CA ALA A 490 -20.01 4.36 -12.44
C ALA A 490 -20.48 5.17 -11.23
N TYR A 491 -19.97 6.40 -11.10
CA TYR A 491 -20.34 7.32 -10.03
C TYR A 491 -20.27 8.78 -10.49
N THR A 492 -20.93 9.65 -9.75
CA THR A 492 -20.82 11.10 -9.95
C THR A 492 -20.04 11.77 -8.83
N ARG A 493 -19.42 12.90 -9.16
CA ARG A 493 -18.78 13.82 -8.21
C ARG A 493 -19.40 15.19 -8.39
N THR A 494 -20.03 15.71 -7.33
CA THR A 494 -20.80 16.95 -7.41
C THR A 494 -20.35 17.96 -6.36
N LEU A 495 -20.02 19.18 -6.80
CA LEU A 495 -19.74 20.31 -5.92
C LEU A 495 -20.39 21.58 -6.49
N ASN A 496 -21.35 22.13 -5.79
CA ASN A 496 -22.17 23.26 -6.28
C ASN A 496 -22.80 22.94 -7.65
N ASN A 497 -22.46 23.71 -8.68
CA ASN A 497 -22.95 23.51 -10.04
C ASN A 497 -22.02 22.67 -10.92
N ASN A 498 -20.91 22.18 -10.38
CA ASN A 498 -19.97 21.35 -11.13
C ASN A 498 -20.26 19.88 -10.86
N LYS A 499 -20.60 19.13 -11.91
CA LYS A 499 -20.89 17.71 -11.84
C LYS A 499 -20.05 16.94 -12.85
N PHE A 500 -19.38 15.92 -12.38
CA PHE A 500 -18.63 14.96 -13.20
C PHE A 500 -19.27 13.59 -13.10
N LEU A 501 -19.27 12.85 -14.21
CA LEU A 501 -19.64 11.46 -14.27
C LEU A 501 -18.40 10.65 -14.68
N ILE A 502 -18.02 9.71 -13.87
CA ILE A 502 -16.91 8.78 -14.08
C ILE A 502 -17.49 7.39 -14.26
N MET A 503 -17.06 6.67 -15.27
CA MET A 503 -17.48 5.30 -15.51
C MET A 503 -16.38 4.48 -16.13
N ALA A 504 -16.34 3.17 -15.81
CA ALA A 504 -15.53 2.19 -16.50
C ALA A 504 -16.23 0.84 -16.53
N ASN A 505 -16.11 0.16 -17.65
CA ASN A 505 -16.28 -1.28 -17.72
C ASN A 505 -14.99 -1.93 -17.17
N LEU A 506 -15.09 -2.78 -16.17
CA LEU A 506 -13.93 -3.42 -15.54
C LEU A 506 -13.82 -4.91 -15.90
N THR A 507 -14.38 -5.29 -17.04
CA THR A 507 -14.39 -6.68 -17.55
C THR A 507 -13.84 -6.79 -18.98
N GLU A 508 -13.55 -8.01 -19.40
CA GLU A 508 -13.09 -8.34 -20.77
C GLU A 508 -14.22 -8.40 -21.79
N GLU A 509 -15.45 -8.26 -21.37
CA GLU A 509 -16.61 -8.30 -22.22
C GLU A 509 -17.17 -6.90 -22.49
N ASN A 510 -17.92 -6.76 -23.58
CA ASN A 510 -18.66 -5.52 -23.82
C ASN A 510 -19.77 -5.34 -22.79
N ALA A 511 -19.87 -4.19 -22.19
CA ALA A 511 -20.87 -3.87 -21.18
C ALA A 511 -21.84 -2.77 -21.65
N LYS A 512 -23.14 -2.98 -21.41
CA LYS A 512 -24.16 -2.05 -21.82
C LYS A 512 -24.42 -0.99 -20.75
N TYR A 513 -23.97 0.25 -20.99
CA TYR A 513 -24.38 1.39 -20.15
C TYR A 513 -25.81 1.80 -20.49
N MET A 514 -26.67 1.95 -19.47
CA MET A 514 -28.03 2.47 -19.60
C MET A 514 -28.41 3.27 -18.36
N TYR A 515 -28.51 4.62 -18.50
CA TYR A 515 -28.88 5.49 -17.40
C TYR A 515 -29.66 6.71 -17.92
N GLU A 516 -30.97 6.71 -17.74
CA GLU A 516 -31.89 7.69 -18.33
C GLU A 516 -31.83 9.06 -17.65
N LYS A 517 -31.32 9.15 -16.40
CA LYS A 517 -31.29 10.40 -15.64
C LYS A 517 -30.26 11.39 -16.17
N GLU A 518 -29.25 10.93 -16.93
CA GLU A 518 -28.21 11.78 -17.50
C GLU A 518 -28.15 11.62 -19.02
N LYS A 519 -28.14 12.76 -19.74
CA LYS A 519 -28.02 12.78 -21.20
C LYS A 519 -26.61 13.21 -21.59
N LEU A 520 -25.85 12.28 -22.12
CA LEU A 520 -24.43 12.45 -22.43
C LEU A 520 -24.22 12.99 -23.84
N ASN A 521 -23.28 13.93 -23.97
CA ASN A 521 -22.85 14.46 -25.25
C ASN A 521 -21.33 14.31 -25.39
N SER A 522 -20.84 14.09 -26.60
CA SER A 522 -19.41 13.96 -26.86
C SER A 522 -18.61 15.22 -26.52
N LYS A 523 -19.21 16.41 -26.62
CA LYS A 523 -18.58 17.68 -26.23
C LYS A 523 -18.28 17.79 -24.73
N ASP A 524 -18.97 17.03 -23.90
CA ASP A 524 -18.83 17.01 -22.44
C ASP A 524 -17.84 15.92 -21.97
N LEU A 525 -17.37 15.05 -22.90
CA LEU A 525 -16.35 14.02 -22.66
C LEU A 525 -14.97 14.68 -22.55
N ILE A 526 -14.31 14.49 -21.42
CA ILE A 526 -13.04 15.17 -21.10
C ILE A 526 -11.86 14.23 -20.89
N LEU A 527 -12.13 12.93 -20.65
CA LEU A 527 -11.11 11.90 -20.55
C LEU A 527 -11.70 10.55 -20.97
N ASN A 528 -10.96 9.80 -21.74
CA ASN A 528 -11.32 8.46 -22.22
C ASN A 528 -10.07 7.70 -22.65
N ASN A 529 -10.15 6.36 -22.68
CA ASN A 529 -9.04 5.49 -23.11
C ASN A 529 -9.28 4.80 -24.46
N TYR A 530 -10.45 4.98 -25.07
CA TYR A 530 -10.78 4.54 -26.43
C TYR A 530 -11.26 5.71 -27.26
N GLU A 531 -11.13 5.62 -28.58
CA GLU A 531 -11.78 6.58 -29.48
C GLU A 531 -13.31 6.48 -29.36
N VAL A 532 -13.96 7.61 -29.12
CA VAL A 532 -15.41 7.71 -28.93
C VAL A 532 -16.04 8.53 -30.06
N CYS A 533 -17.01 7.95 -30.77
CA CYS A 533 -17.74 8.64 -31.83
C CYS A 533 -18.56 9.82 -31.30
N GLU A 534 -18.76 10.82 -32.14
CA GLU A 534 -19.64 11.96 -31.82
C GLU A 534 -21.06 11.51 -31.48
N HIS A 535 -21.61 12.04 -30.40
CA HIS A 535 -22.97 11.74 -29.93
C HIS A 535 -23.63 12.92 -29.24
N LYS A 536 -24.96 12.89 -29.19
CA LYS A 536 -25.79 13.87 -28.49
C LYS A 536 -26.92 13.16 -27.75
N ASN A 537 -27.15 13.60 -26.52
CA ASN A 537 -28.25 13.12 -25.67
C ASN A 537 -28.32 11.60 -25.53
N LEU A 538 -27.17 10.92 -25.48
CA LEU A 538 -27.13 9.47 -25.24
C LEU A 538 -27.47 9.16 -23.78
N THR A 539 -28.32 8.15 -23.61
CA THR A 539 -28.62 7.53 -22.30
C THR A 539 -28.26 6.05 -22.30
N GLU A 540 -27.92 5.50 -23.47
CA GLU A 540 -27.61 4.10 -23.67
C GLU A 540 -26.51 3.96 -24.73
N PHE A 541 -25.50 3.13 -24.45
CA PHE A 541 -24.42 2.76 -25.37
C PHE A 541 -23.66 1.55 -24.84
N THR A 542 -22.75 1.00 -25.64
CA THR A 542 -21.89 -0.10 -25.24
C THR A 542 -20.50 0.43 -24.92
N LEU A 543 -19.96 0.04 -23.76
CA LEU A 543 -18.56 0.18 -23.39
C LEU A 543 -17.80 -1.08 -23.84
N LYS A 544 -16.64 -0.88 -24.45
CA LYS A 544 -15.72 -1.96 -24.81
C LYS A 544 -15.05 -2.55 -23.55
N PRO A 545 -14.33 -3.68 -23.67
CA PRO A 545 -13.51 -4.19 -22.57
C PRO A 545 -12.60 -3.11 -21.98
N TYR A 546 -12.64 -2.94 -20.67
CA TYR A 546 -11.87 -1.95 -19.93
C TYR A 546 -11.98 -0.51 -20.46
N GLU A 547 -13.11 -0.14 -21.07
CA GLU A 547 -13.34 1.24 -21.51
C GLU A 547 -13.73 2.13 -20.34
N CYS A 548 -13.01 3.24 -20.17
CA CYS A 548 -13.37 4.28 -19.21
C CYS A 548 -13.69 5.61 -19.89
N ARG A 549 -14.66 6.35 -19.33
CA ARG A 549 -15.06 7.68 -19.77
C ARG A 549 -15.29 8.61 -18.59
N VAL A 550 -14.87 9.84 -18.73
CA VAL A 550 -15.16 10.92 -17.76
C VAL A 550 -15.84 12.06 -18.49
N TYR A 551 -17.05 12.40 -18.05
CA TYR A 551 -17.82 13.53 -18.58
C TYR A 551 -17.89 14.66 -17.54
N LYS A 552 -17.80 15.91 -18.01
CA LYS A 552 -18.15 17.09 -17.24
C LYS A 552 -19.55 17.52 -17.64
N LEU A 553 -20.55 17.27 -16.78
CA LEU A 553 -21.97 17.45 -17.09
C LEU A 553 -22.44 18.91 -16.88
N SER A 554 -21.81 19.62 -15.93
CA SER A 554 -22.10 21.02 -15.63
C SER A 554 -20.91 21.70 -14.94
#